data_f8e903e6145647b4bcd5f8cb6e1a802a
#
_entry.id   f8e903e6145647b4bcd5f8cb6e1a802a
#
_cell.length_a   1.000
_cell.length_b   1.000
_cell.length_c   1.000
_cell.angle_alpha   90.00
_cell.angle_beta   90.00
_cell.angle_gamma   90.00
#
_symmetry.space_group_name_H-M   'P 1'
#
loop_
_entity.id
_entity.type
_entity.pdbx_description
1 polymer ?
#
loop_
_entity_poly.entity_id
_entity_poly.type
_entity_poly.pdbx_seq_one_letter_code
_entity_poly.pdbx_strand_id
1 'polypeptide(L)'
;LLWKTFHFWEQLCTPEYYTDKEGQPHYKKGKTFLEDGERYLIIPSYSPENHPIGYTSTITANAAMDIAAASDVLRMIRELEERIGDERSTERLTACRELAKKLPEYQADETGGLKEWSLPQMRDNHEHRHISHLYCAWPGVETQHDVRLAESCRQAIRNRNTGNVGKDDTASHGWIHKGLVAARLKDSEGLGEILRLLVYSDIFYSSLLTDHNTDRCRGVYCTDTILGLQGII
;
A
#
# COMPACT_ATOMS: atom_id res chain seq x y z
N LEU A 1 19.99 6.70 7.20
CA LEU A 1 19.14 6.32 6.05
C LEU A 1 17.73 6.88 6.21
N LEU A 2 17.00 6.54 7.27
CA LEU A 2 15.59 6.94 7.49
C LEU A 2 15.38 8.46 7.39
N TRP A 3 16.31 9.27 7.94
CA TRP A 3 16.22 10.73 7.87
C TRP A 3 16.32 11.27 6.43
N LYS A 4 17.08 10.61 5.56
CA LYS A 4 17.09 10.95 4.13
C LYS A 4 15.76 10.62 3.45
N THR A 5 15.13 9.51 3.86
CA THR A 5 13.80 9.14 3.35
C THR A 5 12.72 10.09 3.86
N PHE A 6 12.84 10.59 5.12
CA PHE A 6 11.98 11.67 5.62
C PHE A 6 12.03 12.90 4.72
N HIS A 7 13.25 13.38 4.39
CA HIS A 7 13.40 14.54 3.51
C HIS A 7 12.85 14.33 2.11
N PHE A 8 12.88 13.09 1.59
CA PHE A 8 12.19 12.77 0.34
C PHE A 8 10.68 13.04 0.45
N TRP A 9 10.03 12.53 1.50
CA TRP A 9 8.61 12.76 1.72
C TRP A 9 8.28 14.22 1.99
N GLU A 10 9.10 14.91 2.78
CA GLU A 10 8.95 16.34 3.06
C GLU A 10 9.02 17.19 1.78
N GLN A 11 9.90 16.84 0.85
CA GLN A 11 10.01 17.53 -0.44
C GLN A 11 8.89 17.18 -1.42
N LEU A 12 8.40 15.94 -1.40
CA LEU A 12 7.29 15.51 -2.22
C LEU A 12 5.95 16.10 -1.75
N CYS A 13 5.76 16.17 -0.45
CA CYS A 13 4.57 16.75 0.20
C CYS A 13 4.70 18.28 0.29
N THR A 14 4.43 18.96 -0.81
CA THR A 14 4.46 20.44 -0.86
C THR A 14 3.06 21.03 -0.68
N PRO A 15 2.91 22.15 0.06
CA PRO A 15 1.60 22.80 0.23
C PRO A 15 0.95 23.29 -1.06
N GLU A 16 1.70 23.43 -2.15
CA GLU A 16 1.15 23.82 -3.45
C GLU A 16 0.16 22.79 -4.01
N TYR A 17 0.35 21.50 -3.68
CA TYR A 17 -0.54 20.41 -4.05
C TYR A 17 -1.25 19.90 -2.80
N TYR A 18 -2.54 20.07 -2.74
CA TYR A 18 -3.31 19.74 -1.54
C TYR A 18 -4.71 19.24 -1.86
N THR A 19 -5.34 18.60 -0.89
CA THR A 19 -6.76 18.35 -0.89
C THR A 19 -7.43 19.27 0.14
N ASP A 20 -8.64 19.73 -0.17
CA ASP A 20 -9.49 20.43 0.79
C ASP A 20 -10.14 19.47 1.80
N LYS A 21 -10.98 19.98 2.67
CA LYS A 21 -11.69 19.18 3.70
C LYS A 21 -12.72 18.21 3.12
N GLU A 22 -13.14 18.40 1.87
CA GLU A 22 -13.98 17.48 1.11
C GLU A 22 -13.16 16.45 0.33
N GLY A 23 -11.82 16.49 0.41
CA GLY A 23 -10.89 15.61 -0.27
C GLY A 23 -10.70 15.92 -1.76
N GLN A 24 -11.13 17.11 -2.23
CA GLN A 24 -10.92 17.49 -3.62
C GLN A 24 -9.50 18.00 -3.83
N PRO A 25 -8.82 17.58 -4.92
CA PRO A 25 -7.45 17.98 -5.19
C PRO A 25 -7.37 19.39 -5.75
N HIS A 26 -6.38 20.13 -5.30
CA HIS A 26 -6.09 21.50 -5.71
C HIS A 26 -4.61 21.73 -5.99
N TYR A 27 -4.34 22.70 -6.84
CA TYR A 27 -3.02 23.27 -7.05
C TYR A 27 -3.06 24.78 -6.88
N LYS A 28 -2.19 25.33 -6.04
CA LYS A 28 -2.03 26.78 -5.86
C LYS A 28 -0.56 27.13 -5.77
N LYS A 29 -0.06 27.71 -6.87
CA LYS A 29 1.34 28.15 -6.96
C LYS A 29 1.67 29.14 -5.83
N GLY A 30 2.79 28.90 -5.15
CA GLY A 30 3.30 29.78 -4.10
C GLY A 30 2.55 29.63 -2.76
N LYS A 31 1.69 28.62 -2.60
CA LYS A 31 1.11 28.29 -1.29
C LYS A 31 2.23 27.68 -0.41
N THR A 32 2.41 28.26 0.78
CA THR A 32 3.53 27.91 1.68
C THR A 32 3.11 27.11 2.92
N PHE A 33 1.80 26.99 3.19
CA PHE A 33 1.26 26.23 4.31
C PHE A 33 -0.12 25.65 3.97
N LEU A 34 -0.51 24.61 4.70
CA LEU A 34 -1.85 24.03 4.63
C LEU A 34 -2.73 24.60 5.74
N GLU A 35 -3.95 24.97 5.39
CA GLU A 35 -4.97 25.42 6.34
C GLU A 35 -5.56 24.25 7.15
N ASP A 36 -6.42 24.55 8.12
CA ASP A 36 -7.11 23.51 8.87
C ASP A 36 -8.09 22.75 7.98
N GLY A 37 -8.01 21.42 8.03
CA GLY A 37 -8.79 20.53 7.19
C GLY A 37 -8.15 20.21 5.84
N GLU A 38 -7.12 20.96 5.43
CA GLU A 38 -6.35 20.64 4.23
C GLU A 38 -5.29 19.57 4.51
N ARG A 39 -5.01 18.75 3.49
CA ARG A 39 -3.96 17.73 3.53
C ARG A 39 -3.07 17.80 2.29
N TYR A 40 -1.87 17.29 2.38
CA TYR A 40 -1.01 17.16 1.22
C TYR A 40 -1.65 16.28 0.14
N LEU A 41 -1.38 16.60 -1.10
CA LEU A 41 -1.63 15.72 -2.24
C LEU A 41 -0.30 15.12 -2.67
N ILE A 42 -0.11 13.84 -2.48
CA ILE A 42 1.09 13.14 -2.97
C ILE A 42 0.96 12.99 -4.49
N ILE A 43 1.80 13.72 -5.22
CA ILE A 43 1.83 13.75 -6.69
C ILE A 43 3.25 14.05 -7.17
N PRO A 44 3.84 13.28 -8.11
CA PRO A 44 3.29 12.03 -8.67
C PRO A 44 3.17 10.91 -7.64
N SER A 45 2.23 9.99 -7.87
CA SER A 45 1.99 8.81 -7.02
C SER A 45 1.72 7.60 -7.90
N TYR A 46 2.08 6.40 -7.42
CA TYR A 46 2.00 5.19 -8.22
C TYR A 46 1.54 3.98 -7.39
N SER A 47 0.50 3.30 -7.84
CA SER A 47 0.15 1.98 -7.35
C SER A 47 0.53 0.93 -8.40
N PRO A 48 1.63 0.19 -8.20
CA PRO A 48 2.13 -0.77 -9.19
C PRO A 48 1.15 -1.93 -9.42
N GLU A 49 0.86 -2.25 -10.62
CA GLU A 49 1.02 -1.62 -11.95
C GLU A 49 -0.36 -1.19 -12.46
N ASN A 50 -1.20 -0.69 -11.57
CA ASN A 50 -2.63 -0.43 -11.76
C ASN A 50 -2.92 1.02 -12.14
N HIS A 51 -4.13 1.28 -12.60
CA HIS A 51 -4.67 2.61 -12.86
C HIS A 51 -6.15 2.68 -12.46
N PRO A 52 -6.69 3.83 -12.05
CA PRO A 52 -8.10 3.99 -11.74
C PRO A 52 -8.97 3.77 -12.99
N ILE A 53 -10.22 3.36 -12.79
CA ILE A 53 -11.18 3.21 -13.89
C ILE A 53 -11.34 4.55 -14.63
N GLY A 54 -11.23 4.51 -15.95
CA GLY A 54 -11.32 5.70 -16.80
C GLY A 54 -10.02 6.48 -16.99
N TYR A 55 -8.93 6.05 -16.37
CA TYR A 55 -7.60 6.62 -16.57
C TYR A 55 -6.74 5.67 -17.40
N THR A 56 -5.87 6.24 -18.24
CA THR A 56 -4.88 5.47 -19.03
C THR A 56 -3.48 5.53 -18.44
N SER A 57 -3.24 6.47 -17.52
CA SER A 57 -1.96 6.63 -16.84
C SER A 57 -1.94 5.82 -15.54
N THR A 58 -0.83 5.15 -15.30
CA THR A 58 -0.50 4.53 -14.02
C THR A 58 0.10 5.55 -13.02
N ILE A 59 0.59 6.69 -13.51
CA ILE A 59 1.04 7.80 -12.65
C ILE A 59 -0.18 8.64 -12.28
N THR A 60 -0.43 8.72 -11.00
CA THR A 60 -1.65 9.26 -10.40
C THR A 60 -1.34 10.16 -9.20
N ALA A 61 -2.26 10.27 -8.26
CA ALA A 61 -2.07 10.96 -7.00
C ALA A 61 -2.68 10.16 -5.84
N ASN A 62 -2.13 10.32 -4.65
CA ASN A 62 -2.60 9.71 -3.41
C ASN A 62 -2.84 8.20 -3.49
N ALA A 63 -1.92 7.44 -4.13
CA ALA A 63 -1.95 6.00 -4.02
C ALA A 63 -1.79 5.59 -2.56
N ALA A 64 -2.64 4.68 -2.08
CA ALA A 64 -2.61 4.22 -0.68
C ALA A 64 -1.27 3.59 -0.30
N MET A 65 -0.56 2.98 -1.25
CA MET A 65 0.79 2.47 -1.06
C MET A 65 1.77 3.59 -0.65
N ASP A 66 1.73 4.73 -1.32
CA ASP A 66 2.63 5.86 -1.03
C ASP A 66 2.28 6.50 0.33
N ILE A 67 0.99 6.62 0.64
CA ILE A 67 0.54 7.09 1.96
C ILE A 67 1.07 6.16 3.06
N ALA A 68 0.92 4.85 2.88
CA ALA A 68 1.40 3.85 3.82
C ALA A 68 2.93 3.88 3.99
N ALA A 69 3.67 3.99 2.88
CA ALA A 69 5.13 4.07 2.91
C ALA A 69 5.62 5.34 3.63
N ALA A 70 4.97 6.49 3.42
CA ALA A 70 5.27 7.71 4.15
C ALA A 70 4.99 7.54 5.65
N SER A 71 3.81 7.04 6.01
CA SER A 71 3.42 6.77 7.40
C SER A 71 4.38 5.83 8.11
N ASP A 72 4.81 4.76 7.44
CA ASP A 72 5.73 3.77 8.00
C ASP A 72 7.12 4.35 8.27
N VAL A 73 7.65 5.18 7.37
CA VAL A 73 8.91 5.91 7.59
C VAL A 73 8.81 6.81 8.81
N LEU A 74 7.72 7.58 8.94
CA LEU A 74 7.52 8.47 10.08
C LEU A 74 7.39 7.70 11.40
N ARG A 75 6.72 6.55 11.38
CA ARG A 75 6.63 5.63 12.52
C ARG A 75 8.02 5.12 12.92
N MET A 76 8.79 4.58 11.95
CA MET A 76 10.13 4.05 12.21
C MET A 76 11.07 5.11 12.77
N ILE A 77 11.02 6.34 12.28
CA ILE A 77 11.82 7.45 12.81
C ILE A 77 11.42 7.74 14.25
N ARG A 78 10.13 7.85 14.55
CA ARG A 78 9.65 8.11 15.93
C ARG A 78 10.14 7.05 16.90
N GLU A 79 9.97 5.78 16.57
CA GLU A 79 10.41 4.66 17.41
C GLU A 79 11.93 4.65 17.62
N LEU A 80 12.69 5.01 16.59
CA LEU A 80 14.14 5.08 16.66
C LEU A 80 14.61 6.26 17.53
N GLU A 81 14.08 7.47 17.31
CA GLU A 81 14.45 8.68 18.03
C GLU A 81 14.05 8.61 19.52
N GLU A 82 12.91 7.97 19.83
CA GLU A 82 12.48 7.70 21.21
C GLU A 82 13.46 6.79 21.96
N ARG A 83 14.14 5.89 21.24
CA ARG A 83 15.14 4.97 21.81
C ARG A 83 16.53 5.60 21.92
N ILE A 84 16.95 6.41 20.95
CA ILE A 84 18.26 7.06 20.90
C ILE A 84 18.32 8.23 21.88
N GLY A 85 17.32 9.11 21.86
CA GLY A 85 17.18 10.24 22.78
C GLY A 85 18.32 11.25 22.71
N ASP A 86 18.87 11.53 21.51
CA ASP A 86 19.92 12.52 21.33
C ASP A 86 19.38 13.96 21.35
N GLU A 87 20.26 14.95 21.33
CA GLU A 87 19.90 16.38 21.39
C GLU A 87 19.00 16.83 20.23
N ARG A 88 19.04 16.13 19.09
CA ARG A 88 18.24 16.42 17.88
C ARG A 88 16.91 15.67 17.82
N SER A 89 16.70 14.71 18.72
CA SER A 89 15.51 13.86 18.69
C SER A 89 14.23 14.66 18.84
N THR A 90 14.20 15.70 19.67
CA THR A 90 13.02 16.56 19.87
C THR A 90 12.60 17.28 18.58
N GLU A 91 13.57 17.87 17.86
CA GLU A 91 13.32 18.55 16.59
C GLU A 91 12.81 17.58 15.53
N ARG A 92 13.46 16.43 15.38
CA ARG A 92 13.08 15.37 14.42
C ARG A 92 11.71 14.79 14.71
N LEU A 93 11.38 14.52 15.96
CA LEU A 93 10.07 14.05 16.38
C LEU A 93 8.97 15.08 16.09
N THR A 94 9.28 16.37 16.28
CA THR A 94 8.36 17.45 15.95
C THR A 94 8.09 17.51 14.45
N ALA A 95 9.13 17.49 13.61
CA ALA A 95 9.02 17.48 12.16
C ALA A 95 8.20 16.28 11.66
N CYS A 96 8.45 15.08 12.19
CA CYS A 96 7.68 13.89 11.86
C CYS A 96 6.20 14.02 12.23
N ARG A 97 5.88 14.60 13.39
CA ARG A 97 4.49 14.81 13.82
C ARG A 97 3.77 15.82 12.93
N GLU A 98 4.42 16.91 12.55
CA GLU A 98 3.81 17.92 11.69
C GLU A 98 3.53 17.37 10.28
N LEU A 99 4.46 16.63 9.69
CA LEU A 99 4.23 15.96 8.41
C LEU A 99 3.10 14.93 8.51
N ALA A 100 3.12 14.08 9.55
CA ALA A 100 2.11 13.03 9.76
C ALA A 100 0.69 13.58 9.87
N LYS A 101 0.50 14.74 10.56
CA LYS A 101 -0.82 15.36 10.72
C LYS A 101 -1.46 15.79 9.39
N LYS A 102 -0.66 16.03 8.38
CA LYS A 102 -1.08 16.59 7.09
C LYS A 102 -0.94 15.60 5.94
N LEU A 103 -0.48 14.34 6.19
CA LEU A 103 -0.54 13.29 5.17
C LEU A 103 -1.99 13.01 4.75
N PRO A 104 -2.22 12.57 3.49
CA PRO A 104 -3.53 12.13 3.07
C PRO A 104 -4.07 11.01 3.98
N GLU A 105 -5.37 11.00 4.20
CA GLU A 105 -6.03 9.91 4.91
C GLU A 105 -6.46 8.81 3.93
N TYR A 106 -6.45 7.56 4.39
CA TYR A 106 -7.05 6.47 3.64
C TYR A 106 -8.54 6.69 3.46
N GLN A 107 -9.04 6.30 2.30
CA GLN A 107 -10.47 6.31 2.01
C GLN A 107 -10.98 4.88 1.83
N ALA A 108 -12.25 4.66 2.13
CA ALA A 108 -12.96 3.43 1.81
C ALA A 108 -13.87 3.65 0.61
N ASP A 109 -14.10 2.59 -0.16
CA ASP A 109 -15.12 2.55 -1.21
C ASP A 109 -16.52 2.29 -0.63
N GLU A 110 -17.53 2.20 -1.48
CA GLU A 110 -18.92 1.95 -1.10
C GLU A 110 -19.15 0.58 -0.41
N THR A 111 -18.20 -0.35 -0.55
CA THR A 111 -18.24 -1.66 0.13
C THR A 111 -17.56 -1.64 1.50
N GLY A 112 -16.89 -0.55 1.85
CA GLY A 112 -16.03 -0.42 3.01
C GLY A 112 -14.61 -0.93 2.77
N GLY A 113 -14.25 -1.31 1.55
CA GLY A 113 -12.89 -1.70 1.17
C GLY A 113 -11.93 -0.52 1.10
N LEU A 114 -10.68 -0.73 1.52
CA LEU A 114 -9.63 0.29 1.39
C LEU A 114 -9.44 0.62 -0.09
N LYS A 115 -9.59 1.91 -0.44
CA LYS A 115 -9.35 2.38 -1.79
C LYS A 115 -7.87 2.34 -2.16
N GLU A 116 -7.60 2.01 -3.41
CA GLU A 116 -6.25 2.02 -3.96
C GLU A 116 -5.73 3.45 -4.19
N TRP A 117 -6.64 4.40 -4.44
CA TRP A 117 -6.34 5.84 -4.51
C TRP A 117 -7.24 6.61 -3.56
N SER A 118 -6.64 7.31 -2.61
CA SER A 118 -7.35 8.08 -1.58
C SER A 118 -7.83 9.44 -2.11
N LEU A 119 -8.61 9.40 -3.20
CA LEU A 119 -9.28 10.55 -3.82
C LEU A 119 -10.71 10.16 -4.21
N PRO A 120 -11.73 11.00 -3.92
CA PRO A 120 -13.13 10.66 -4.17
C PRO A 120 -13.43 10.33 -5.65
N GLN A 121 -12.81 11.05 -6.59
CA GLN A 121 -13.03 10.91 -8.02
C GLN A 121 -12.32 9.72 -8.66
N MET A 122 -11.36 9.10 -7.99
CA MET A 122 -10.65 7.93 -8.50
C MET A 122 -11.35 6.65 -8.06
N ARG A 123 -11.91 5.92 -9.02
CA ARG A 123 -12.57 4.62 -8.80
C ARG A 123 -11.56 3.50 -8.96
N ASP A 124 -11.58 2.56 -8.02
CA ASP A 124 -10.65 1.45 -8.03
C ASP A 124 -10.92 0.48 -9.18
N ASN A 125 -9.84 0.05 -9.84
CA ASN A 125 -9.86 -1.00 -10.82
C ASN A 125 -9.52 -2.34 -10.12
N HIS A 126 -10.52 -3.16 -9.88
CA HIS A 126 -10.36 -4.46 -9.24
C HIS A 126 -9.92 -5.58 -10.20
N GLU A 127 -9.87 -5.31 -11.50
CA GLU A 127 -9.44 -6.27 -12.54
C GLU A 127 -7.90 -6.36 -12.64
N HIS A 128 -7.21 -6.33 -11.51
CA HIS A 128 -5.74 -6.30 -11.46
C HIS A 128 -5.20 -7.31 -10.43
N ARG A 129 -4.02 -7.87 -10.72
CA ARG A 129 -3.41 -8.94 -9.90
C ARG A 129 -2.76 -8.44 -8.60
N HIS A 130 -2.19 -7.24 -8.59
CA HIS A 130 -1.47 -6.71 -7.43
C HIS A 130 -2.39 -6.09 -6.38
N ILE A 131 -1.90 -6.05 -5.16
CA ILE A 131 -2.57 -5.50 -3.97
C ILE A 131 -1.70 -4.47 -3.27
N SER A 132 -0.98 -3.65 -4.03
CA SER A 132 -0.01 -2.67 -3.53
C SER A 132 -0.59 -1.70 -2.49
N HIS A 133 -1.89 -1.35 -2.62
CA HIS A 133 -2.61 -0.52 -1.67
C HIS A 133 -2.71 -1.13 -0.27
N LEU A 134 -2.48 -2.42 -0.11
CA LEU A 134 -2.48 -3.09 1.19
C LEU A 134 -1.11 -3.08 1.90
N TYR A 135 -0.19 -2.21 1.46
CA TYR A 135 1.09 -1.99 2.13
C TYR A 135 0.92 -1.71 3.63
N CYS A 136 -0.10 -1.00 4.04
CA CYS A 136 -0.41 -0.72 5.44
C CYS A 136 -0.62 -1.97 6.30
N ALA A 137 -1.02 -3.10 5.69
CA ALA A 137 -1.10 -4.40 6.34
C ALA A 137 0.22 -5.18 6.25
N TRP A 138 0.82 -5.26 5.05
CA TRP A 138 2.11 -5.87 4.83
C TRP A 138 2.81 -5.21 3.61
N PRO A 139 4.10 -4.82 3.72
CA PRO A 139 5.03 -4.97 4.86
C PRO A 139 4.79 -4.02 6.03
N GLY A 140 3.94 -3.03 5.90
CA GLY A 140 3.55 -2.14 6.99
C GLY A 140 2.90 -2.88 8.17
N VAL A 141 2.62 -2.14 9.23
CA VAL A 141 2.09 -2.71 10.49
C VAL A 141 0.86 -1.95 11.02
N GLU A 142 0.33 -0.99 10.27
CA GLU A 142 -0.74 -0.10 10.74
C GLU A 142 -2.01 -0.87 11.15
N THR A 143 -2.35 -1.91 10.39
CA THR A 143 -3.52 -2.76 10.68
C THR A 143 -3.42 -3.55 11.98
N GLN A 144 -2.23 -3.65 12.59
CA GLN A 144 -2.09 -4.28 13.91
C GLN A 144 -2.62 -3.39 15.04
N HIS A 145 -2.73 -2.10 14.79
CA HIS A 145 -3.15 -1.08 15.75
C HIS A 145 -4.48 -0.42 15.39
N ASP A 146 -5.01 -0.69 14.19
CA ASP A 146 -6.29 -0.17 13.71
C ASP A 146 -7.17 -1.29 13.15
N VAL A 147 -8.17 -1.69 13.95
CA VAL A 147 -9.13 -2.75 13.60
C VAL A 147 -10.01 -2.35 12.41
N ARG A 148 -10.35 -1.05 12.26
CA ARG A 148 -11.18 -0.58 11.14
C ARG A 148 -10.39 -0.65 9.84
N LEU A 149 -9.14 -0.20 9.86
CA LEU A 149 -8.24 -0.33 8.71
C LEU A 149 -8.02 -1.80 8.34
N ALA A 150 -7.85 -2.68 9.33
CA ALA A 150 -7.72 -4.12 9.08
C ALA A 150 -8.96 -4.70 8.38
N GLU A 151 -10.18 -4.31 8.78
CA GLU A 151 -11.40 -4.78 8.12
C GLU A 151 -11.55 -4.20 6.71
N SER A 152 -11.20 -2.92 6.51
CA SER A 152 -11.17 -2.31 5.17
C SER A 152 -10.17 -3.04 4.25
N CYS A 153 -9.01 -3.45 4.75
CA CYS A 153 -8.06 -4.26 4.00
C CYS A 153 -8.63 -5.64 3.62
N ARG A 154 -9.32 -6.33 4.55
CA ARG A 154 -9.99 -7.60 4.23
C ARG A 154 -11.05 -7.43 3.14
N GLN A 155 -11.85 -6.39 3.23
CA GLN A 155 -12.85 -6.09 2.19
C GLN A 155 -12.18 -5.78 0.85
N ALA A 156 -11.08 -5.02 0.83
CA ALA A 156 -10.34 -4.74 -0.40
C ALA A 156 -9.79 -6.01 -1.07
N ILE A 157 -9.31 -7.01 -0.29
CA ILE A 157 -8.92 -8.33 -0.83
C ILE A 157 -10.12 -9.02 -1.47
N ARG A 158 -11.29 -9.04 -0.79
CA ARG A 158 -12.51 -9.65 -1.34
C ARG A 158 -12.91 -8.99 -2.67
N ASN A 159 -12.89 -7.66 -2.73
CA ASN A 159 -13.18 -6.90 -3.94
C ASN A 159 -12.21 -7.27 -5.07
N ARG A 160 -10.92 -7.34 -4.77
CA ARG A 160 -9.87 -7.70 -5.73
C ARG A 160 -10.05 -9.14 -6.23
N ASN A 161 -10.26 -10.08 -5.35
CA ASN A 161 -10.46 -11.48 -5.72
C ASN A 161 -11.69 -11.65 -6.59
N THR A 162 -12.81 -10.97 -6.30
CA THR A 162 -14.03 -11.01 -7.11
C THR A 162 -13.85 -10.30 -8.45
N GLY A 163 -13.23 -9.11 -8.48
CA GLY A 163 -13.08 -8.32 -9.70
C GLY A 163 -12.07 -8.90 -10.68
N ASN A 164 -11.08 -9.63 -10.19
CA ASN A 164 -9.98 -10.16 -11.02
C ASN A 164 -10.23 -11.56 -11.59
N VAL A 165 -11.40 -12.16 -11.39
CA VAL A 165 -11.69 -13.51 -11.90
C VAL A 165 -11.59 -13.54 -13.42
N GLY A 166 -10.60 -14.32 -13.94
CA GLY A 166 -10.37 -14.49 -15.38
C GLY A 166 -9.88 -13.25 -16.12
N LYS A 167 -9.37 -12.25 -15.41
CA LYS A 167 -8.92 -10.97 -16.00
C LYS A 167 -7.39 -10.87 -16.06
N ASP A 168 -6.76 -10.58 -14.97
CA ASP A 168 -5.30 -10.39 -14.89
C ASP A 168 -4.71 -11.46 -13.98
N ASP A 169 -4.47 -12.62 -14.58
CA ASP A 169 -4.08 -13.82 -13.86
C ASP A 169 -2.61 -13.77 -13.46
N THR A 170 -2.35 -14.06 -12.20
CA THR A 170 -1.00 -14.29 -11.68
C THR A 170 -1.01 -15.44 -10.69
N ALA A 171 0.00 -16.27 -10.76
CA ALA A 171 0.15 -17.39 -9.85
C ALA A 171 0.98 -16.99 -8.61
N SER A 172 2.23 -17.27 -8.63
CA SER A 172 3.13 -17.31 -7.47
C SER A 172 3.28 -15.98 -6.73
N HIS A 173 3.73 -14.95 -7.45
CA HIS A 173 4.02 -13.64 -6.90
C HIS A 173 2.78 -12.97 -6.25
N GLY A 174 1.67 -12.92 -6.97
CA GLY A 174 0.44 -12.33 -6.45
C GLY A 174 -0.18 -13.15 -5.33
N TRP A 175 -0.09 -14.48 -5.40
CA TRP A 175 -0.63 -15.35 -4.36
C TRP A 175 0.15 -15.21 -3.06
N ILE A 176 1.49 -15.20 -3.12
CA ILE A 176 2.28 -15.08 -1.89
C ILE A 176 2.10 -13.73 -1.21
N HIS A 177 1.97 -12.63 -1.97
CA HIS A 177 1.68 -11.32 -1.40
C HIS A 177 0.31 -11.29 -0.72
N LYS A 178 -0.72 -11.85 -1.34
CA LYS A 178 -2.04 -12.02 -0.70
C LYS A 178 -1.96 -12.87 0.56
N GLY A 179 -1.17 -13.96 0.53
CA GLY A 179 -0.93 -14.81 1.69
C GLY A 179 -0.28 -14.09 2.85
N LEU A 180 0.74 -13.26 2.59
CA LEU A 180 1.42 -12.45 3.61
C LEU A 180 0.47 -11.42 4.24
N VAL A 181 -0.36 -10.76 3.42
CA VAL A 181 -1.39 -9.85 3.92
C VAL A 181 -2.45 -10.60 4.74
N ALA A 182 -2.95 -11.74 4.24
CA ALA A 182 -3.94 -12.56 4.95
C ALA A 182 -3.41 -13.03 6.32
N ALA A 183 -2.15 -13.51 6.37
CA ALA A 183 -1.51 -13.89 7.63
C ALA A 183 -1.43 -12.71 8.60
N ARG A 184 -1.03 -11.53 8.14
CA ARG A 184 -0.95 -10.32 8.95
C ARG A 184 -2.32 -9.87 9.47
N LEU A 185 -3.36 -10.01 8.66
CA LEU A 185 -4.74 -9.71 9.02
C LEU A 185 -5.41 -10.81 9.86
N LYS A 186 -4.72 -11.94 10.12
CA LYS A 186 -5.26 -13.12 10.80
C LYS A 186 -6.49 -13.71 10.08
N ASP A 187 -6.49 -13.62 8.76
CA ASP A 187 -7.49 -14.20 7.87
C ASP A 187 -7.10 -15.65 7.53
N SER A 188 -7.52 -16.57 8.37
CA SER A 188 -7.18 -18.00 8.24
C SER A 188 -7.81 -18.66 7.01
N GLU A 189 -8.98 -18.18 6.57
CA GLU A 189 -9.67 -18.71 5.38
C GLU A 189 -8.94 -18.29 4.11
N GLY A 190 -8.68 -16.98 3.93
CA GLY A 190 -7.91 -16.45 2.81
C GLY A 190 -6.50 -17.03 2.74
N LEU A 191 -5.82 -17.16 3.89
CA LEU A 191 -4.52 -17.81 3.95
C LEU A 191 -4.58 -19.28 3.52
N GLY A 192 -5.56 -20.03 3.99
CA GLY A 192 -5.77 -21.44 3.64
C GLY A 192 -6.04 -21.64 2.15
N GLU A 193 -6.76 -20.72 1.50
CA GLU A 193 -6.97 -20.70 0.06
C GLU A 193 -5.63 -20.50 -0.69
N ILE A 194 -4.85 -19.51 -0.32
CA ILE A 194 -3.55 -19.22 -0.94
C ILE A 194 -2.59 -20.41 -0.80
N LEU A 195 -2.50 -21.02 0.37
CA LEU A 195 -1.65 -22.20 0.57
C LEU A 195 -2.09 -23.38 -0.31
N ARG A 196 -3.40 -23.61 -0.47
CA ARG A 196 -3.89 -24.64 -1.41
C ARG A 196 -3.51 -24.32 -2.85
N LEU A 197 -3.67 -23.07 -3.30
CA LEU A 197 -3.26 -22.66 -4.64
C LEU A 197 -1.77 -22.91 -4.86
N LEU A 198 -0.92 -22.50 -3.93
CA LEU A 198 0.53 -22.70 -4.03
C LEU A 198 0.92 -24.19 -4.11
N VAL A 199 0.25 -25.05 -3.32
CA VAL A 199 0.60 -26.50 -3.27
C VAL A 199 0.06 -27.27 -4.46
N TYR A 200 -1.14 -26.97 -4.94
CA TYR A 200 -1.84 -27.77 -5.95
C TYR A 200 -1.73 -27.28 -7.39
N SER A 201 -1.16 -26.09 -7.62
CA SER A 201 -1.13 -25.49 -8.97
C SER A 201 0.07 -25.86 -9.82
N ASP A 202 0.93 -26.79 -9.37
CA ASP A 202 2.10 -27.27 -10.12
C ASP A 202 3.02 -26.14 -10.64
N ILE A 203 3.21 -25.12 -9.81
CA ILE A 203 4.03 -23.93 -10.17
C ILE A 203 5.48 -24.04 -9.70
N PHE A 204 5.80 -25.00 -8.83
CA PHE A 204 7.14 -25.16 -8.29
C PHE A 204 8.01 -26.08 -9.14
N TYR A 205 9.24 -25.65 -9.37
CA TYR A 205 10.31 -26.48 -9.92
C TYR A 205 11.08 -27.20 -8.80
N SER A 206 11.85 -28.22 -9.17
CA SER A 206 12.74 -28.93 -8.23
C SER A 206 13.76 -28.00 -7.56
N SER A 207 14.06 -26.85 -8.16
CA SER A 207 14.92 -25.79 -7.61
C SER A 207 14.23 -24.92 -6.56
N LEU A 208 12.95 -25.14 -6.26
CA LEU A 208 12.08 -24.29 -5.45
C LEU A 208 11.80 -22.90 -6.04
N LEU A 209 12.22 -22.63 -7.26
CA LEU A 209 11.72 -21.51 -8.05
C LEU A 209 10.28 -21.78 -8.47
N THR A 210 9.52 -20.74 -8.74
CA THR A 210 8.16 -20.85 -9.25
C THR A 210 8.03 -20.20 -10.61
N ASP A 211 7.03 -20.61 -11.38
CA ASP A 211 6.56 -19.81 -12.51
C ASP A 211 5.98 -18.49 -12.02
N HIS A 212 6.10 -17.45 -12.84
CA HIS A 212 5.49 -16.16 -12.56
C HIS A 212 3.96 -16.26 -12.63
N ASN A 213 3.42 -16.96 -13.64
CA ASN A 213 2.00 -17.31 -13.73
C ASN A 213 1.80 -18.63 -14.48
N THR A 214 0.60 -19.23 -14.32
CA THR A 214 0.31 -20.59 -14.76
C THR A 214 0.34 -20.77 -16.28
N ASP A 215 -0.04 -19.77 -17.08
CA ASP A 215 -0.31 -19.95 -18.51
C ASP A 215 0.48 -19.04 -19.45
N ARG A 216 1.01 -17.91 -18.98
CA ARG A 216 1.50 -16.84 -19.86
C ARG A 216 2.99 -16.59 -19.86
N CYS A 217 3.70 -16.98 -18.82
CA CYS A 217 5.10 -16.66 -18.62
C CYS A 217 5.92 -17.85 -18.16
N ARG A 218 5.70 -18.99 -18.75
CA ARG A 218 6.63 -20.12 -18.57
C ARG A 218 8.02 -19.68 -19.00
N GLY A 219 8.97 -19.76 -18.06
CA GLY A 219 10.34 -19.28 -18.26
C GLY A 219 10.66 -17.95 -17.56
N VAL A 220 9.70 -17.28 -16.95
CA VAL A 220 9.96 -16.22 -15.97
C VAL A 220 9.85 -16.83 -14.57
N TYR A 221 10.96 -16.93 -13.89
CA TYR A 221 11.08 -17.61 -12.60
C TYR A 221 11.07 -16.60 -11.45
N CYS A 222 10.31 -16.93 -10.41
CA CYS A 222 10.21 -16.12 -9.19
C CYS A 222 10.84 -16.85 -8.01
N THR A 223 11.59 -16.11 -7.19
CA THR A 223 12.20 -16.59 -5.95
C THR A 223 11.42 -16.13 -4.71
N ASP A 224 10.61 -15.10 -4.85
CA ASP A 224 9.89 -14.47 -3.74
C ASP A 224 8.81 -15.37 -3.14
N THR A 225 8.24 -16.29 -3.91
CA THR A 225 7.21 -17.21 -3.44
C THR A 225 7.69 -18.09 -2.31
N ILE A 226 8.84 -18.77 -2.47
CA ILE A 226 9.38 -19.63 -1.41
C ILE A 226 9.88 -18.83 -0.21
N LEU A 227 10.46 -17.65 -0.46
CA LEU A 227 10.90 -16.75 0.61
C LEU A 227 9.69 -16.17 1.36
N GLY A 228 8.60 -15.86 0.65
CA GLY A 228 7.37 -15.37 1.26
C GLY A 228 6.65 -16.41 2.12
N LEU A 229 6.75 -17.70 1.80
CA LEU A 229 6.20 -18.79 2.63
C LEU A 229 6.76 -18.75 4.06
N GLN A 230 8.04 -18.42 4.22
CA GLN A 230 8.63 -18.23 5.55
C GLN A 230 7.97 -17.11 6.35
N GLY A 231 7.52 -16.06 5.67
CA GLY A 231 6.84 -14.93 6.31
C GLY A 231 5.38 -15.21 6.71
N ILE A 232 4.80 -16.30 6.23
CA ILE A 232 3.45 -16.76 6.55
C ILE A 232 3.43 -17.65 7.80
N ILE A 233 4.47 -18.44 8.01
CA ILE A 233 4.65 -19.38 9.13
C ILE A 233 5.11 -18.63 10.38
#